data_ef40b7da5c4a79f3f1a1b760475ad7a8
#
_entry.id   ef40b7da5c4a79f3f1a1b760475ad7a8
#
_cell.length_a   1.000
_cell.length_b   1.000
_cell.length_c   1.000
_cell.angle_alpha   90.00
_cell.angle_beta   90.00
_cell.angle_gamma   90.00
#
_symmetry.space_group_name_H-M   'P 1'
#
loop_
_entity.id
_entity.type
_entity.pdbx_description
1 polymer ?
#
loop_
_entity_poly.entity_id
_entity_poly.type
_entity_poly.pdbx_seq_one_letter_code
_entity_poly.pdbx_strand_id
1 'polypeptide(L)'
;SPGISPSDKLLKSLENSQCKLTTDIEIVQSMTNTKFICVTGTNGKTSTVSLISDILNENSISSIACGNNGISVFKSLEAKYDYIILEVSSYQLEHIKYLNAYISVILNLTSDHLERHGTLDKYLEIKLKIFKNAKYKIINKSLDYEDKYYNFEVKDKDFLVNKAKINQLSVTHNNIIFQQTHYPIVGYHEALNLCACLAIMNILNLPLENIMSAFSKRNLMQHRVEEFISINGTKFINDSKSTNAESTLNALKSVNGNIILIMGGDKKEMSYKMLIEIINNKVKLLVIIGENKDY
;
A
#
# COMPACT_ATOMS: atom_id res chain seq x y z
N SER A 1 20.35 5.82 6.98
CA SER A 1 19.31 4.79 6.82
C SER A 1 18.02 5.21 7.53
N PRO A 2 16.86 5.05 6.92
CA PRO A 2 15.58 5.41 7.56
C PRO A 2 15.28 4.55 8.80
N GLY A 3 15.93 3.42 8.97
CA GLY A 3 15.84 2.59 10.18
C GLY A 3 16.38 3.28 11.44
N ILE A 4 17.32 4.22 11.31
CA ILE A 4 17.86 4.97 12.46
C ILE A 4 16.80 5.96 12.95
N SER A 5 16.52 5.96 14.27
CA SER A 5 15.54 6.88 14.84
C SER A 5 16.02 8.34 14.77
N PRO A 6 15.15 9.34 14.50
CA PRO A 6 15.49 10.74 14.68
C PRO A 6 16.00 11.08 16.09
N SER A 7 15.55 10.31 17.09
CA SER A 7 16.00 10.45 18.49
C SER A 7 17.34 9.78 18.80
N ASP A 8 17.94 9.06 17.84
CA ASP A 8 19.21 8.36 18.02
C ASP A 8 20.35 9.31 18.37
N LYS A 9 21.21 8.88 19.29
CA LYS A 9 22.37 9.69 19.74
C LYS A 9 23.30 10.09 18.59
N LEU A 10 23.46 9.20 17.59
CA LEU A 10 24.27 9.48 16.41
C LEU A 10 23.72 10.67 15.63
N LEU A 11 22.41 10.68 15.34
CA LEU A 11 21.80 11.78 14.59
C LEU A 11 21.86 13.10 15.37
N LYS A 12 21.58 13.04 16.69
CA LYS A 12 21.71 14.22 17.57
C LYS A 12 23.14 14.80 17.61
N SER A 13 24.16 13.93 17.60
CA SER A 13 25.56 14.41 17.55
C SER A 13 25.90 15.10 16.22
N LEU A 14 25.24 14.69 15.13
CA LEU A 14 25.42 15.29 13.81
C LEU A 14 24.68 16.63 13.63
N GLU A 15 23.63 16.90 14.41
CA GLU A 15 22.90 18.19 14.35
C GLU A 15 23.81 19.41 14.64
N ASN A 16 24.81 19.23 15.50
CA ASN A 16 25.80 20.26 15.84
C ASN A 16 27.04 20.26 14.92
N SER A 17 27.06 19.38 13.92
CA SER A 17 28.15 19.28 12.94
C SER A 17 27.83 20.13 11.69
N GLN A 18 28.86 20.40 10.86
CA GLN A 18 28.66 21.02 9.55
C GLN A 18 28.04 20.04 8.50
N CYS A 19 27.75 18.80 8.88
CA CYS A 19 27.20 17.79 7.98
C CYS A 19 25.72 18.07 7.67
N LYS A 20 25.38 18.10 6.40
CA LYS A 20 23.98 18.18 5.97
C LYS A 20 23.36 16.80 5.95
N LEU A 21 22.36 16.58 6.81
CA LEU A 21 21.55 15.37 6.76
C LEU A 21 20.57 15.45 5.58
N THR A 22 20.58 14.45 4.73
CA THR A 22 19.68 14.31 3.57
C THR A 22 19.32 12.85 3.35
N THR A 23 18.30 12.58 2.55
CA THR A 23 17.86 11.26 2.16
C THR A 23 18.19 10.96 0.71
N ASP A 24 18.22 9.68 0.33
CA ASP A 24 18.36 9.22 -1.05
C ASP A 24 17.29 9.83 -1.97
N ILE A 25 16.06 9.95 -1.48
CA ILE A 25 14.93 10.56 -2.19
C ILE A 25 15.23 12.05 -2.50
N GLU A 26 15.69 12.81 -1.53
CA GLU A 26 16.03 14.24 -1.71
C GLU A 26 17.19 14.42 -2.67
N ILE A 27 18.20 13.52 -2.62
CA ILE A 27 19.33 13.53 -3.56
C ILE A 27 18.82 13.33 -4.98
N VAL A 28 18.03 12.27 -5.22
CA VAL A 28 17.49 11.97 -6.56
C VAL A 28 16.60 13.11 -7.06
N GLN A 29 15.76 13.70 -6.21
CA GLN A 29 14.95 14.86 -6.61
C GLN A 29 15.78 16.08 -7.01
N SER A 30 16.97 16.23 -6.45
CA SER A 30 17.88 17.33 -6.86
C SER A 30 18.57 17.07 -8.21
N MET A 31 18.56 15.82 -8.70
CA MET A 31 19.25 15.40 -9.92
C MET A 31 18.31 15.25 -11.15
N THR A 32 17.00 15.34 -10.96
CA THR A 32 16.02 15.18 -12.05
C THR A 32 14.85 16.15 -11.94
N ASN A 33 14.30 16.53 -13.09
CA ASN A 33 13.06 17.31 -13.19
C ASN A 33 11.82 16.39 -13.43
N THR A 34 11.99 15.09 -13.40
CA THR A 34 10.91 14.13 -13.59
C THR A 34 9.85 14.30 -12.49
N LYS A 35 8.59 14.17 -12.87
CA LYS A 35 7.47 14.29 -11.91
C LYS A 35 7.39 13.06 -11.01
N PHE A 36 7.26 13.29 -9.70
CA PHE A 36 7.11 12.22 -8.71
C PHE A 36 5.64 12.01 -8.36
N ILE A 37 5.20 10.75 -8.36
CA ILE A 37 3.94 10.29 -7.77
C ILE A 37 4.31 9.49 -6.52
N CYS A 38 4.03 10.05 -5.34
CA CYS A 38 4.46 9.50 -4.06
C CYS A 38 3.31 8.79 -3.35
N VAL A 39 3.51 7.55 -2.92
CA VAL A 39 2.48 6.72 -2.28
C VAL A 39 2.95 6.28 -0.90
N THR A 40 2.12 6.53 0.12
CA THR A 40 2.29 6.00 1.47
C THR A 40 0.99 5.38 1.99
N GLY A 41 1.06 4.70 3.11
CA GLY A 41 -0.05 4.02 3.78
C GLY A 41 0.50 2.97 4.72
N THR A 42 -0.34 2.34 5.52
CA THR A 42 0.08 1.17 6.29
C THR A 42 0.19 -0.02 5.36
N ASN A 43 -0.86 -0.32 4.60
CA ASN A 43 -0.96 -1.46 3.70
C ASN A 43 -1.14 -1.01 2.24
N GLY A 44 -0.83 -1.89 1.27
CA GLY A 44 -1.13 -1.69 -0.15
C GLY A 44 -0.13 -0.85 -0.95
N LYS A 45 0.89 -0.23 -0.33
CA LYS A 45 1.86 0.64 -1.00
C LYS A 45 2.49 0.01 -2.23
N THR A 46 3.15 -1.13 -2.07
CA THR A 46 3.86 -1.82 -3.15
C THR A 46 2.93 -2.21 -4.30
N SER A 47 1.73 -2.74 -3.96
CA SER A 47 0.73 -3.09 -4.98
C SER A 47 0.27 -1.86 -5.76
N THR A 48 0.07 -0.74 -5.07
CA THR A 48 -0.39 0.51 -5.69
C THR A 48 0.69 1.10 -6.60
N VAL A 49 1.94 1.20 -6.15
CA VAL A 49 3.02 1.78 -6.99
C VAL A 49 3.30 0.92 -8.22
N SER A 50 3.26 -0.41 -8.08
CA SER A 50 3.38 -1.30 -9.24
C SER A 50 2.22 -1.13 -10.20
N LEU A 51 0.98 -1.12 -9.70
CA LEU A 51 -0.21 -0.95 -10.53
C LEU A 51 -0.21 0.39 -11.28
N ILE A 52 0.17 1.49 -10.63
CA ILE A 52 0.30 2.80 -11.27
C ILE A 52 1.31 2.72 -12.42
N SER A 53 2.50 2.14 -12.16
CA SER A 53 3.56 2.02 -13.16
C SER A 53 3.13 1.14 -14.33
N ASP A 54 2.47 0.01 -14.06
CA ASP A 54 1.96 -0.90 -15.10
C ASP A 54 0.94 -0.18 -16.00
N ILE A 55 -0.03 0.53 -15.40
CA ILE A 55 -1.04 1.30 -16.16
C ILE A 55 -0.38 2.36 -17.04
N LEU A 56 0.58 3.12 -16.51
CA LEU A 56 1.27 4.17 -17.25
C LEU A 56 2.07 3.59 -18.42
N ASN A 57 2.88 2.55 -18.16
CA ASN A 57 3.73 1.93 -19.17
C ASN A 57 2.91 1.25 -20.29
N GLU A 58 1.81 0.58 -19.97
CA GLU A 58 0.87 0.03 -20.97
C GLU A 58 0.24 1.13 -21.85
N ASN A 59 0.15 2.36 -21.33
CA ASN A 59 -0.34 3.52 -22.07
C ASN A 59 0.78 4.36 -22.68
N SER A 60 1.98 3.80 -22.86
CA SER A 60 3.14 4.46 -23.46
C SER A 60 3.61 5.71 -22.71
N ILE A 61 3.31 5.80 -21.41
CA ILE A 61 3.81 6.81 -20.49
C ILE A 61 4.92 6.18 -19.66
N SER A 62 6.15 6.53 -19.96
CA SER A 62 7.32 5.89 -19.34
C SER A 62 7.37 6.14 -17.84
N SER A 63 7.40 5.06 -17.05
CA SER A 63 7.44 5.18 -15.59
C SER A 63 8.24 4.08 -14.92
N ILE A 64 8.74 4.35 -13.73
CA ILE A 64 9.43 3.39 -12.86
C ILE A 64 8.86 3.44 -11.45
N ALA A 65 8.52 2.27 -10.90
CA ALA A 65 8.16 2.10 -9.49
C ALA A 65 9.42 1.80 -8.66
N CYS A 66 9.72 2.64 -7.68
CA CYS A 66 10.93 2.50 -6.85
C CYS A 66 10.71 3.00 -5.41
N GLY A 67 11.74 2.94 -4.58
CA GLY A 67 11.72 3.38 -3.18
C GLY A 67 11.64 2.21 -2.20
N ASN A 68 10.73 2.26 -1.25
CA ASN A 68 10.59 1.22 -0.22
C ASN A 68 10.08 -0.14 -0.74
N ASN A 69 9.82 -0.27 -2.04
CA ASN A 69 9.41 -1.52 -2.70
C ASN A 69 10.57 -2.48 -3.01
N GLY A 70 11.78 -2.17 -2.57
CA GLY A 70 12.98 -2.96 -2.82
C GLY A 70 13.79 -2.53 -4.05
N ILE A 71 13.28 -1.61 -4.86
CA ILE A 71 13.99 -1.00 -5.98
C ILE A 71 14.53 0.36 -5.54
N SER A 72 15.84 0.53 -5.55
CA SER A 72 16.47 1.79 -5.14
C SER A 72 15.95 2.97 -5.96
N VAL A 73 15.69 4.10 -5.29
CA VAL A 73 15.28 5.34 -5.97
C VAL A 73 16.33 5.82 -6.99
N PHE A 74 17.62 5.50 -6.81
CA PHE A 74 18.67 5.82 -7.78
C PHE A 74 18.51 5.13 -9.14
N LYS A 75 17.80 4.00 -9.20
CA LYS A 75 17.43 3.35 -10.46
C LYS A 75 16.64 4.26 -11.40
N SER A 76 15.92 5.23 -10.85
CA SER A 76 15.17 6.21 -11.65
C SER A 76 16.05 7.20 -12.42
N LEU A 77 17.35 7.22 -12.15
CA LEU A 77 18.33 8.06 -12.89
C LEU A 77 18.98 7.32 -14.07
N GLU A 78 18.77 6.00 -14.21
CA GLU A 78 19.38 5.19 -15.28
C GLU A 78 18.73 5.42 -16.66
N ALA A 79 17.51 5.95 -16.70
CA ALA A 79 16.78 6.26 -17.94
C ALA A 79 15.94 7.53 -17.76
N LYS A 80 15.38 8.02 -18.87
CA LYS A 80 14.39 9.12 -18.81
C LYS A 80 13.00 8.52 -18.63
N TYR A 81 12.30 9.00 -17.63
CA TYR A 81 10.92 8.64 -17.32
C TYR A 81 10.03 9.88 -17.32
N ASP A 82 8.76 9.73 -17.70
CA ASP A 82 7.75 10.77 -17.56
C ASP A 82 7.33 10.93 -16.09
N TYR A 83 7.29 9.78 -15.38
CA TYR A 83 6.96 9.72 -13.95
C TYR A 83 7.84 8.73 -13.18
N ILE A 84 8.21 9.14 -11.96
CA ILE A 84 8.80 8.26 -10.95
C ILE A 84 7.74 7.98 -9.91
N ILE A 85 7.36 6.70 -9.77
CA ILE A 85 6.34 6.25 -8.82
C ILE A 85 7.05 5.78 -7.57
N LEU A 86 6.97 6.59 -6.52
CA LEU A 86 7.77 6.41 -5.31
C LEU A 86 6.95 5.80 -4.17
N GLU A 87 7.33 4.61 -3.73
CA GLU A 87 6.87 4.06 -2.46
C GLU A 87 7.62 4.70 -1.30
N VAL A 88 6.88 5.35 -0.37
CA VAL A 88 7.49 6.03 0.77
C VAL A 88 6.96 5.43 2.08
N SER A 89 7.88 4.93 2.92
CA SER A 89 7.56 4.47 4.27
C SER A 89 7.45 5.64 5.25
N SER A 90 6.82 5.39 6.41
CA SER A 90 6.80 6.38 7.50
C SER A 90 8.20 6.68 8.03
N TYR A 91 9.07 5.68 8.09
CA TYR A 91 10.48 5.86 8.51
C TYR A 91 11.24 6.81 7.58
N GLN A 92 11.02 6.73 6.27
CA GLN A 92 11.60 7.69 5.32
C GLN A 92 11.01 9.09 5.53
N LEU A 93 9.68 9.20 5.73
CA LEU A 93 9.00 10.48 5.96
C LEU A 93 9.42 11.17 7.26
N GLU A 94 9.91 10.44 8.27
CA GLU A 94 10.50 11.05 9.47
C GLU A 94 11.70 11.94 9.12
N HIS A 95 12.54 11.48 8.19
CA HIS A 95 13.84 12.13 7.86
C HIS A 95 13.76 13.09 6.69
N ILE A 96 12.76 12.95 5.80
CA ILE A 96 12.58 13.80 4.63
C ILE A 96 12.21 15.22 5.08
N LYS A 97 13.03 16.19 4.73
CA LYS A 97 12.78 17.61 4.98
C LYS A 97 12.03 18.26 3.82
N TYR A 98 12.35 17.82 2.61
CA TYR A 98 11.79 18.34 1.38
C TYR A 98 11.40 17.19 0.43
N LEU A 99 10.12 17.11 0.09
CA LEU A 99 9.59 16.17 -0.89
C LEU A 99 8.70 16.96 -1.86
N ASN A 100 9.15 17.11 -3.09
CA ASN A 100 8.39 17.77 -4.13
C ASN A 100 7.67 16.72 -4.97
N ALA A 101 6.36 16.61 -4.80
CA ALA A 101 5.55 15.62 -5.50
C ALA A 101 4.55 16.27 -6.45
N TYR A 102 4.41 15.70 -7.65
CA TYR A 102 3.32 16.07 -8.55
C TYR A 102 1.99 15.55 -8.00
N ILE A 103 1.96 14.29 -7.55
CA ILE A 103 0.81 13.69 -6.86
C ILE A 103 1.32 12.98 -5.61
N SER A 104 0.65 13.16 -4.48
CA SER A 104 0.88 12.38 -3.26
C SER A 104 -0.39 11.66 -2.83
N VAL A 105 -0.23 10.42 -2.33
CA VAL A 105 -1.34 9.54 -1.95
C VAL A 105 -1.13 8.96 -0.57
N ILE A 106 -2.15 9.02 0.29
CA ILE A 106 -2.25 8.24 1.51
C ILE A 106 -3.37 7.20 1.35
N LEU A 107 -2.98 5.92 1.32
CA LEU A 107 -3.91 4.81 1.04
C LEU A 107 -4.79 4.46 2.24
N ASN A 108 -4.19 4.34 3.40
CA ASN A 108 -4.83 3.92 4.64
C ASN A 108 -3.92 4.17 5.83
N LEU A 109 -4.52 4.11 7.02
CA LEU A 109 -3.82 4.18 8.29
C LEU A 109 -4.42 3.16 9.24
N THR A 110 -3.62 2.23 9.71
CA THR A 110 -3.99 1.24 10.72
C THR A 110 -2.84 1.04 11.70
N SER A 111 -3.10 0.45 12.84
CA SER A 111 -2.08 0.25 13.88
C SER A 111 -0.94 -0.62 13.37
N ASP A 112 0.20 -0.01 13.15
CA ASP A 112 1.46 -0.64 12.80
C ASP A 112 2.61 0.27 13.24
N HIS A 113 3.77 -0.29 13.55
CA HIS A 113 4.96 0.48 13.94
C HIS A 113 4.76 1.44 15.15
N LEU A 114 3.83 1.13 16.07
CA LEU A 114 3.57 1.98 17.23
C LEU A 114 4.73 1.98 18.21
N GLU A 115 5.55 0.93 18.26
CA GLU A 115 6.82 0.87 18.97
C GLU A 115 7.78 2.00 18.55
N ARG A 116 7.68 2.46 17.30
CA ARG A 116 8.47 3.57 16.76
C ARG A 116 7.78 4.92 16.89
N HIS A 117 6.52 4.99 16.49
CA HIS A 117 5.78 6.26 16.37
C HIS A 117 5.01 6.64 17.63
N GLY A 118 4.82 5.71 18.58
CA GLY A 118 4.13 5.90 19.84
C GLY A 118 2.61 5.84 19.73
N THR A 119 1.98 6.73 18.95
CA THR A 119 0.53 6.78 18.79
C THR A 119 0.10 6.79 17.33
N LEU A 120 -1.16 6.42 17.07
CA LEU A 120 -1.73 6.45 15.73
C LEU A 120 -1.76 7.88 15.16
N ASP A 121 -2.01 8.89 16.00
CA ASP A 121 -2.04 10.29 15.58
C ASP A 121 -0.66 10.77 15.12
N LYS A 122 0.40 10.44 15.87
CA LYS A 122 1.77 10.73 15.44
C LYS A 122 2.16 10.00 14.16
N TYR A 123 1.68 8.76 14.00
CA TYR A 123 1.89 8.00 12.78
C TYR A 123 1.20 8.67 11.58
N LEU A 124 -0.02 9.18 11.76
CA LEU A 124 -0.72 9.98 10.76
C LEU A 124 0.02 11.29 10.44
N GLU A 125 0.43 12.03 11.47
CA GLU A 125 1.23 13.26 11.31
C GLU A 125 2.47 13.05 10.43
N ILE A 126 3.20 11.95 10.67
CA ILE A 126 4.37 11.60 9.88
C ILE A 126 3.98 11.33 8.42
N LYS A 127 2.91 10.56 8.18
CA LYS A 127 2.46 10.28 6.82
C LYS A 127 1.96 11.52 6.09
N LEU A 128 1.33 12.46 6.78
CA LEU A 128 0.86 13.73 6.22
C LEU A 128 1.99 14.61 5.67
N LYS A 129 3.24 14.41 6.11
CA LYS A 129 4.39 15.10 5.52
C LYS A 129 4.52 14.89 4.02
N ILE A 130 4.00 13.78 3.46
CA ILE A 130 4.00 13.50 2.03
C ILE A 130 3.24 14.57 1.22
N PHE A 131 2.32 15.30 1.88
CA PHE A 131 1.49 16.31 1.24
C PHE A 131 2.10 17.72 1.24
N LYS A 132 3.18 17.94 1.99
CA LYS A 132 3.71 19.29 2.26
C LYS A 132 3.93 20.13 1.00
N ASN A 133 4.52 19.55 -0.05
CA ASN A 133 4.80 20.22 -1.32
C ASN A 133 4.18 19.46 -2.50
N ALA A 134 3.09 18.75 -2.28
CA ALA A 134 2.39 18.03 -3.33
C ALA A 134 1.45 18.98 -4.09
N LYS A 135 1.50 18.92 -5.44
CA LYS A 135 0.57 19.68 -6.28
C LYS A 135 -0.86 19.12 -6.19
N TYR A 136 -0.99 17.79 -6.21
CA TYR A 136 -2.25 17.08 -6.02
C TYR A 136 -2.13 16.14 -4.83
N LYS A 137 -3.15 16.12 -3.99
CA LYS A 137 -3.20 15.35 -2.77
C LYS A 137 -4.40 14.41 -2.82
N ILE A 138 -4.17 13.12 -2.65
CA ILE A 138 -5.19 12.07 -2.70
C ILE A 138 -5.19 11.35 -1.35
N ILE A 139 -6.36 11.20 -0.75
CA ILE A 139 -6.52 10.53 0.54
C ILE A 139 -7.73 9.60 0.53
N ASN A 140 -7.63 8.49 1.26
CA ASN A 140 -8.76 7.63 1.52
C ASN A 140 -9.76 8.37 2.42
N LYS A 141 -11.01 8.43 1.99
CA LYS A 141 -12.09 9.14 2.68
C LYS A 141 -12.33 8.64 4.12
N SER A 142 -12.01 7.37 4.39
CA SER A 142 -12.13 6.80 5.74
C SER A 142 -11.20 7.42 6.77
N LEU A 143 -10.22 8.23 6.34
CA LEU A 143 -9.30 8.92 7.24
C LEU A 143 -9.84 10.25 7.77
N ASP A 144 -11.02 10.66 7.31
CA ASP A 144 -11.80 11.84 7.78
C ASP A 144 -10.95 13.09 8.01
N TYR A 145 -10.19 13.49 6.99
CA TYR A 145 -9.30 14.62 7.06
C TYR A 145 -9.89 15.83 6.33
N GLU A 146 -10.01 16.98 6.99
CA GLU A 146 -10.82 18.13 6.58
C GLU A 146 -10.22 19.05 5.51
N ASP A 147 -9.21 18.68 4.75
CA ASP A 147 -8.58 19.58 3.79
C ASP A 147 -9.02 19.31 2.33
N LYS A 148 -8.70 20.21 1.39
CA LYS A 148 -9.02 20.06 -0.04
C LYS A 148 -8.22 18.93 -0.70
N TYR A 149 -8.69 17.69 -0.53
CA TYR A 149 -8.08 16.50 -1.12
C TYR A 149 -9.00 15.83 -2.14
N TYR A 150 -8.41 15.13 -3.09
CA TYR A 150 -9.14 14.14 -3.89
C TYR A 150 -9.37 12.91 -3.01
N ASN A 151 -10.63 12.62 -2.72
CA ASN A 151 -10.98 11.47 -1.90
C ASN A 151 -11.27 10.26 -2.78
N PHE A 152 -10.92 9.06 -2.29
CA PHE A 152 -11.38 7.81 -2.85
C PHE A 152 -12.01 6.93 -1.76
N GLU A 153 -13.01 6.16 -2.14
CA GLU A 153 -13.69 5.21 -1.27
C GLU A 153 -14.19 4.01 -2.08
N VAL A 154 -14.36 2.88 -1.40
CA VAL A 154 -15.14 1.75 -1.90
C VAL A 154 -16.47 1.79 -1.17
N LYS A 155 -17.57 1.87 -1.91
CA LYS A 155 -18.91 1.95 -1.29
C LYS A 155 -19.31 0.59 -0.73
N ASP A 156 -19.40 0.49 0.59
CA ASP A 156 -19.76 -0.74 1.32
C ASP A 156 -21.14 -1.29 0.99
N LYS A 157 -22.06 -0.48 0.46
CA LYS A 157 -23.43 -0.90 0.16
C LYS A 157 -23.49 -2.07 -0.80
N ASP A 158 -22.54 -2.18 -1.71
CA ASP A 158 -22.48 -3.27 -2.69
C ASP A 158 -21.87 -4.56 -2.10
N PHE A 159 -21.17 -4.44 -0.96
CA PHE A 159 -20.66 -5.59 -0.20
C PHE A 159 -21.73 -6.29 0.63
N LEU A 160 -22.66 -5.55 1.21
CA LEU A 160 -23.65 -6.09 2.14
C LEU A 160 -24.80 -6.79 1.42
N VAL A 161 -25.12 -6.39 0.19
CA VAL A 161 -26.25 -6.95 -0.58
C VAL A 161 -25.93 -8.34 -1.14
N ASN A 162 -24.66 -8.67 -1.33
CA ASN A 162 -24.24 -9.96 -1.93
C ASN A 162 -23.38 -10.83 -1.01
N LYS A 163 -23.81 -11.07 0.23
CA LYS A 163 -23.18 -12.09 1.11
C LYS A 163 -23.07 -13.48 0.46
N ALA A 164 -23.83 -13.77 -0.58
CA ALA A 164 -23.77 -15.02 -1.33
C ALA A 164 -22.75 -15.04 -2.47
N LYS A 165 -22.17 -13.89 -2.84
CA LYS A 165 -21.17 -13.79 -3.91
C LYS A 165 -20.03 -12.88 -3.47
N ILE A 166 -19.11 -13.46 -2.70
CA ILE A 166 -17.86 -12.81 -2.22
C ILE A 166 -17.01 -12.23 -3.37
N ASN A 167 -17.42 -12.42 -4.60
CA ASN A 167 -16.70 -12.07 -5.81
C ASN A 167 -17.15 -10.77 -6.51
N GLN A 168 -18.01 -9.97 -5.88
CA GLN A 168 -18.48 -8.72 -6.50
C GLN A 168 -18.06 -7.52 -5.64
N LEU A 169 -16.83 -7.05 -5.85
CA LEU A 169 -16.37 -5.77 -5.37
C LEU A 169 -16.66 -4.72 -6.45
N SER A 170 -17.47 -3.73 -6.14
CA SER A 170 -17.62 -2.58 -7.01
C SER A 170 -16.79 -1.42 -6.48
N VAL A 171 -16.07 -0.78 -7.38
CA VAL A 171 -15.28 0.41 -7.11
C VAL A 171 -15.94 1.57 -7.81
N THR A 172 -16.32 2.62 -7.07
CA THR A 172 -16.96 3.80 -7.67
C THR A 172 -15.95 4.94 -7.78
N HIS A 173 -15.74 5.39 -9.02
CA HIS A 173 -14.97 6.58 -9.32
C HIS A 173 -15.73 7.40 -10.37
N ASN A 174 -16.02 8.67 -10.08
CA ASN A 174 -16.81 9.56 -10.98
C ASN A 174 -18.08 8.90 -11.53
N ASN A 175 -18.82 8.16 -10.69
CA ASN A 175 -20.01 7.37 -11.07
C ASN A 175 -19.75 6.15 -11.96
N ILE A 176 -18.49 5.74 -12.13
CA ILE A 176 -18.15 4.53 -12.86
C ILE A 176 -18.04 3.38 -11.85
N ILE A 177 -18.80 2.32 -12.09
CA ILE A 177 -18.84 1.13 -11.24
C ILE A 177 -18.03 0.03 -11.92
N PHE A 178 -16.96 -0.43 -11.25
CA PHE A 178 -16.23 -1.62 -11.65
C PHE A 178 -16.76 -2.82 -10.87
N GLN A 179 -17.07 -3.89 -11.57
CA GLN A 179 -17.48 -5.15 -10.95
C GLN A 179 -16.36 -6.17 -11.07
N GLN A 180 -16.12 -6.91 -10.00
CA GLN A 180 -15.07 -7.93 -9.95
C GLN A 180 -15.22 -9.03 -11.00
N THR A 181 -16.44 -9.28 -11.49
CA THR A 181 -16.69 -10.24 -12.58
C THR A 181 -15.91 -9.96 -13.85
N HIS A 182 -15.41 -8.74 -14.01
CA HIS A 182 -14.65 -8.31 -15.17
C HIS A 182 -13.14 -8.24 -14.92
N TYR A 183 -12.70 -8.23 -13.65
CA TYR A 183 -11.32 -7.96 -13.29
C TYR A 183 -10.86 -8.83 -12.12
N PRO A 184 -9.60 -9.30 -12.11
CA PRO A 184 -9.06 -10.13 -11.04
C PRO A 184 -8.75 -9.30 -9.79
N ILE A 185 -9.78 -8.78 -9.12
CA ILE A 185 -9.66 -8.10 -7.83
C ILE A 185 -9.79 -9.13 -6.72
N VAL A 186 -8.79 -9.22 -5.86
CA VAL A 186 -8.80 -10.12 -4.70
C VAL A 186 -8.98 -9.31 -3.43
N GLY A 187 -10.24 -9.16 -3.00
CA GLY A 187 -10.58 -8.55 -1.72
C GLY A 187 -10.69 -7.01 -1.73
N TYR A 188 -11.21 -6.48 -0.62
CA TYR A 188 -11.50 -5.06 -0.40
C TYR A 188 -10.28 -4.15 -0.56
N HIS A 189 -9.12 -4.59 -0.06
CA HIS A 189 -7.91 -3.77 -0.14
C HIS A 189 -7.42 -3.55 -1.56
N GLU A 190 -7.57 -4.55 -2.41
CA GLU A 190 -7.20 -4.37 -3.80
C GLU A 190 -8.13 -3.40 -4.52
N ALA A 191 -9.42 -3.45 -4.18
CA ALA A 191 -10.38 -2.46 -4.65
C ALA A 191 -10.02 -1.03 -4.19
N LEU A 192 -9.59 -0.85 -2.94
CA LEU A 192 -9.09 0.45 -2.45
C LEU A 192 -7.83 0.91 -3.20
N ASN A 193 -6.89 0.01 -3.44
CA ASN A 193 -5.68 0.33 -4.20
C ASN A 193 -6.04 0.73 -5.65
N LEU A 194 -6.99 0.04 -6.28
CA LEU A 194 -7.49 0.41 -7.60
C LEU A 194 -8.18 1.78 -7.58
N CYS A 195 -9.00 2.08 -6.56
CA CYS A 195 -9.61 3.40 -6.42
C CYS A 195 -8.57 4.51 -6.36
N ALA A 196 -7.50 4.32 -5.60
CA ALA A 196 -6.40 5.28 -5.52
C ALA A 196 -5.73 5.46 -6.90
N CYS A 197 -5.49 4.37 -7.63
CA CYS A 197 -4.96 4.43 -8.99
C CYS A 197 -5.90 5.19 -9.93
N LEU A 198 -7.21 4.93 -9.89
CA LEU A 198 -8.19 5.64 -10.70
C LEU A 198 -8.20 7.15 -10.41
N ALA A 199 -8.08 7.55 -9.15
CA ALA A 199 -7.98 8.96 -8.79
C ALA A 199 -6.72 9.61 -9.40
N ILE A 200 -5.57 8.90 -9.38
CA ILE A 200 -4.34 9.36 -10.02
C ILE A 200 -4.53 9.49 -11.54
N MET A 201 -5.07 8.45 -12.18
CA MET A 201 -5.24 8.40 -13.63
C MET A 201 -6.23 9.48 -14.12
N ASN A 202 -7.25 9.79 -13.30
CA ASN A 202 -8.16 10.91 -13.57
C ASN A 202 -7.43 12.26 -13.56
N ILE A 203 -6.50 12.49 -12.60
CA ILE A 203 -5.66 13.70 -12.57
C ILE A 203 -4.75 13.77 -13.81
N LEU A 204 -4.29 12.62 -14.29
CA LEU A 204 -3.45 12.52 -15.49
C LEU A 204 -4.25 12.53 -16.80
N ASN A 205 -5.59 12.60 -16.74
CA ASN A 205 -6.52 12.55 -17.88
C ASN A 205 -6.36 11.29 -18.74
N LEU A 206 -6.06 10.13 -18.11
CA LEU A 206 -6.06 8.86 -18.82
C LEU A 206 -7.49 8.36 -19.03
N PRO A 207 -7.84 7.91 -20.24
CA PRO A 207 -9.14 7.28 -20.52
C PRO A 207 -9.33 6.00 -19.70
N LEU A 208 -10.56 5.80 -19.20
CA LEU A 208 -10.90 4.65 -18.39
C LEU A 208 -10.63 3.31 -19.08
N GLU A 209 -10.94 3.21 -20.36
CA GLU A 209 -10.75 2.02 -21.18
C GLU A 209 -9.28 1.56 -21.15
N ASN A 210 -8.35 2.52 -21.25
CA ASN A 210 -6.92 2.27 -21.21
C ASN A 210 -6.47 1.76 -19.82
N ILE A 211 -7.02 2.33 -18.75
CA ILE A 211 -6.75 1.91 -17.37
C ILE A 211 -7.20 0.46 -17.20
N MET A 212 -8.39 0.15 -17.68
CA MET A 212 -8.99 -1.18 -17.53
C MET A 212 -8.27 -2.23 -18.36
N SER A 213 -7.84 -1.87 -19.57
CA SER A 213 -7.00 -2.76 -20.40
C SER A 213 -5.69 -3.13 -19.68
N ALA A 214 -4.99 -2.14 -19.15
CA ALA A 214 -3.76 -2.38 -18.39
C ALA A 214 -4.01 -3.22 -17.12
N PHE A 215 -5.07 -2.89 -16.38
CA PHE A 215 -5.42 -3.62 -15.16
C PHE A 215 -5.70 -5.11 -15.42
N SER A 216 -6.39 -5.45 -16.50
CA SER A 216 -6.72 -6.83 -16.88
C SER A 216 -5.48 -7.67 -17.27
N LYS A 217 -4.43 -7.03 -17.77
CA LYS A 217 -3.18 -7.68 -18.21
C LYS A 217 -2.16 -7.86 -17.10
N ARG A 218 -2.35 -7.20 -15.94
CA ARG A 218 -1.36 -7.22 -14.88
C ARG A 218 -1.12 -8.61 -14.32
N ASN A 219 0.08 -8.86 -13.88
CA ASN A 219 0.42 -10.03 -13.07
C ASN A 219 0.04 -9.79 -11.62
N LEU A 220 -0.54 -10.80 -10.96
CA LEU A 220 -0.77 -10.77 -9.53
C LEU A 220 0.58 -10.68 -8.80
N MET A 221 0.64 -9.92 -7.72
CA MET A 221 1.87 -9.78 -6.94
C MET A 221 2.19 -11.08 -6.21
N GLN A 222 3.44 -11.51 -6.30
CA GLN A 222 3.94 -12.65 -5.55
C GLN A 222 3.76 -12.44 -4.04
N HIS A 223 3.48 -13.52 -3.32
CA HIS A 223 3.33 -13.57 -1.86
C HIS A 223 2.16 -12.74 -1.29
N ARG A 224 1.13 -12.46 -2.12
CA ARG A 224 -0.11 -11.80 -1.70
C ARG A 224 -1.31 -12.65 -2.13
N VAL A 225 -1.81 -13.45 -1.19
CA VAL A 225 -2.89 -14.44 -1.44
C VAL A 225 -2.60 -15.25 -2.72
N GLU A 226 -1.33 -15.54 -2.94
CA GLU A 226 -0.83 -16.22 -4.13
C GLU A 226 -1.10 -17.72 -4.06
N GLU A 227 -2.00 -18.23 -4.89
CA GLU A 227 -2.18 -19.66 -5.07
C GLU A 227 -1.01 -20.20 -5.91
N PHE A 228 -0.03 -20.87 -5.28
CA PHE A 228 1.18 -21.31 -5.98
C PHE A 228 1.16 -22.79 -6.35
N ILE A 229 0.33 -23.60 -5.71
CA ILE A 229 0.14 -25.02 -6.04
C ILE A 229 -1.22 -25.53 -5.58
N SER A 230 -1.77 -26.52 -6.28
CA SER A 230 -2.95 -27.27 -5.86
C SER A 230 -2.68 -28.76 -5.91
N ILE A 231 -2.91 -29.48 -4.80
CA ILE A 231 -2.66 -30.92 -4.67
C ILE A 231 -3.94 -31.59 -4.16
N ASN A 232 -4.49 -32.53 -4.90
CA ASN A 232 -5.70 -33.27 -4.54
C ASN A 232 -6.87 -32.35 -4.11
N GLY A 233 -7.05 -31.22 -4.80
CA GLY A 233 -8.08 -30.22 -4.50
C GLY A 233 -7.76 -29.30 -3.33
N THR A 234 -6.63 -29.48 -2.64
CA THR A 234 -6.16 -28.57 -1.61
C THR A 234 -5.29 -27.48 -2.24
N LYS A 235 -5.69 -26.23 -2.06
CA LYS A 235 -4.95 -25.07 -2.53
C LYS A 235 -3.95 -24.62 -1.49
N PHE A 236 -2.72 -24.39 -1.93
CA PHE A 236 -1.66 -23.80 -1.10
C PHE A 236 -1.50 -22.35 -1.49
N ILE A 237 -1.67 -21.47 -0.51
CA ILE A 237 -1.70 -20.03 -0.71
C ILE A 237 -0.56 -19.38 0.10
N ASN A 238 0.28 -18.62 -0.57
CA ASN A 238 1.33 -17.84 0.04
C ASN A 238 0.87 -16.38 0.24
N ASP A 239 0.82 -15.95 1.50
CA ASP A 239 0.49 -14.58 1.86
C ASP A 239 1.51 -14.00 2.87
N SER A 240 2.79 -14.36 2.69
CA SER A 240 3.87 -13.94 3.58
C SER A 240 4.12 -12.41 3.60
N LYS A 241 3.49 -11.65 2.72
CA LYS A 241 3.45 -10.18 2.75
C LYS A 241 2.42 -9.62 3.74
N SER A 242 1.56 -10.44 4.31
CA SER A 242 0.64 -10.04 5.40
C SER A 242 1.38 -10.02 6.74
N THR A 243 2.04 -8.90 7.02
CA THR A 243 2.90 -8.72 8.20
C THR A 243 2.19 -8.08 9.40
N ASN A 244 0.88 -7.88 9.33
CA ASN A 244 0.05 -7.36 10.43
C ASN A 244 -1.34 -8.03 10.46
N ALA A 245 -2.03 -7.91 11.59
CA ALA A 245 -3.32 -8.58 11.82
C ALA A 245 -4.40 -8.18 10.79
N GLU A 246 -4.42 -6.92 10.36
CA GLU A 246 -5.40 -6.45 9.39
C GLU A 246 -5.18 -7.08 8.00
N SER A 247 -3.93 -7.14 7.53
CA SER A 247 -3.64 -7.80 6.26
C SER A 247 -4.01 -9.28 6.31
N THR A 248 -3.73 -9.98 7.42
CA THR A 248 -4.16 -11.38 7.64
C THR A 248 -5.68 -11.50 7.65
N LEU A 249 -6.40 -10.59 8.32
CA LEU A 249 -7.88 -10.56 8.31
C LEU A 249 -8.43 -10.49 6.88
N ASN A 250 -7.83 -9.66 6.06
CA ASN A 250 -8.29 -9.46 4.69
C ASN A 250 -7.94 -10.65 3.77
N ALA A 251 -6.78 -11.25 3.96
CA ALA A 251 -6.44 -12.51 3.30
C ALA A 251 -7.47 -13.61 3.64
N LEU A 252 -7.78 -13.79 4.93
CA LEU A 252 -8.80 -14.76 5.36
C LEU A 252 -10.20 -14.47 4.82
N LYS A 253 -10.56 -13.18 4.68
CA LYS A 253 -11.84 -12.79 4.05
C LYS A 253 -11.89 -13.15 2.57
N SER A 254 -10.76 -13.08 1.86
CA SER A 254 -10.67 -13.34 0.42
C SER A 254 -10.61 -14.84 0.05
N VAL A 255 -10.21 -15.70 0.99
CA VAL A 255 -10.11 -17.15 0.77
C VAL A 255 -11.39 -17.86 1.20
N ASN A 256 -11.86 -18.79 0.36
CA ASN A 256 -13.05 -19.62 0.62
C ASN A 256 -12.65 -21.05 1.00
N GLY A 257 -13.50 -21.71 1.81
CA GLY A 257 -13.35 -23.10 2.21
C GLY A 257 -12.84 -23.30 3.63
N ASN A 258 -12.48 -24.55 3.95
CA ASN A 258 -11.89 -24.91 5.25
C ASN A 258 -10.40 -24.56 5.24
N ILE A 259 -10.01 -23.58 6.02
CA ILE A 259 -8.64 -23.05 6.02
C ILE A 259 -7.80 -23.74 7.07
N ILE A 260 -6.59 -24.17 6.69
CA ILE A 260 -5.49 -24.44 7.62
C ILE A 260 -4.61 -23.19 7.57
N LEU A 261 -4.59 -22.43 8.66
CA LEU A 261 -3.82 -21.20 8.75
C LEU A 261 -2.49 -21.45 9.45
N ILE A 262 -1.40 -21.16 8.74
CA ILE A 262 -0.05 -21.11 9.32
C ILE A 262 0.32 -19.65 9.46
N MET A 263 0.54 -19.19 10.69
CA MET A 263 0.92 -17.80 10.94
C MET A 263 1.92 -17.71 12.09
N GLY A 264 2.62 -16.59 12.17
CA GLY A 264 3.59 -16.32 13.22
C GLY A 264 4.71 -15.40 12.72
N GLY A 265 5.78 -15.31 13.48
CA GLY A 265 6.93 -14.47 13.23
C GLY A 265 7.50 -13.86 14.50
N ASP A 266 8.18 -12.73 14.36
CA ASP A 266 8.76 -11.99 15.48
C ASP A 266 7.66 -11.40 16.38
N LYS A 267 7.98 -11.26 17.66
CA LYS A 267 7.10 -10.63 18.63
C LYS A 267 6.91 -9.15 18.28
N LYS A 268 5.70 -8.79 17.85
CA LYS A 268 5.27 -7.42 17.68
C LYS A 268 4.19 -7.09 18.70
N GLU A 269 4.21 -5.87 19.25
CA GLU A 269 3.13 -5.35 20.09
C GLU A 269 1.88 -5.07 19.24
N MET A 270 1.21 -6.14 18.83
CA MET A 270 0.09 -6.10 17.92
C MET A 270 -1.10 -6.88 18.52
N SER A 271 -2.29 -6.29 18.49
CA SER A 271 -3.48 -6.97 18.91
C SER A 271 -4.03 -7.88 17.81
N TYR A 272 -4.14 -9.16 18.11
CA TYR A 272 -4.77 -10.16 17.22
C TYR A 272 -6.28 -10.31 17.46
N LYS A 273 -6.89 -9.52 18.36
CA LYS A 273 -8.32 -9.62 18.71
C LYS A 273 -9.24 -9.58 17.50
N MET A 274 -8.90 -8.77 16.48
CA MET A 274 -9.69 -8.67 15.25
C MET A 274 -9.72 -9.95 14.41
N LEU A 275 -8.80 -10.90 14.65
CA LEU A 275 -8.76 -12.18 13.92
C LEU A 275 -9.62 -13.25 14.57
N ILE A 276 -10.00 -13.11 15.86
CA ILE A 276 -10.67 -14.17 16.63
C ILE A 276 -11.95 -14.63 15.93
N GLU A 277 -12.80 -13.69 15.52
CA GLU A 277 -14.07 -14.03 14.90
C GLU A 277 -13.89 -14.78 13.57
N ILE A 278 -13.01 -14.29 12.70
CA ILE A 278 -12.82 -14.93 11.39
C ILE A 278 -12.07 -16.25 11.50
N ILE A 279 -11.15 -16.39 12.45
CA ILE A 279 -10.47 -17.65 12.74
C ILE A 279 -11.50 -18.67 13.19
N ASN A 280 -12.35 -18.35 14.16
CA ASN A 280 -13.41 -19.27 14.66
C ASN A 280 -14.38 -19.69 13.55
N ASN A 281 -14.66 -18.82 12.59
CA ASN A 281 -15.65 -19.09 11.54
C ASN A 281 -15.09 -19.82 10.32
N LYS A 282 -13.81 -19.64 9.98
CA LYS A 282 -13.21 -20.13 8.72
C LYS A 282 -12.02 -21.06 8.89
N VAL A 283 -11.33 -21.01 10.03
CA VAL A 283 -10.06 -21.74 10.22
C VAL A 283 -10.33 -23.06 10.94
N LYS A 284 -10.08 -24.17 10.26
CA LYS A 284 -10.20 -25.52 10.82
C LYS A 284 -9.04 -25.88 11.72
N LEU A 285 -7.85 -25.39 11.39
CA LEU A 285 -6.62 -25.63 12.14
C LEU A 285 -5.73 -24.38 12.09
N LEU A 286 -5.32 -23.92 13.26
CA LEU A 286 -4.35 -22.82 13.41
C LEU A 286 -3.00 -23.40 13.83
N VAL A 287 -1.97 -23.14 13.05
CA VAL A 287 -0.58 -23.49 13.35
C VAL A 287 0.20 -22.20 13.59
N ILE A 288 0.69 -22.02 14.80
CA ILE A 288 1.46 -20.83 15.19
C ILE A 288 2.94 -21.19 15.25
N ILE A 289 3.78 -20.38 14.60
CA ILE A 289 5.23 -20.57 14.53
C ILE A 289 5.97 -19.31 15.01
N GLY A 290 7.25 -19.46 15.35
CA GLY A 290 8.09 -18.34 15.81
C GLY A 290 7.82 -17.92 17.25
N GLU A 291 8.17 -16.69 17.60
CA GLU A 291 8.11 -16.15 18.97
C GLU A 291 6.67 -15.89 19.46
N ASN A 292 5.71 -15.81 18.55
CA ASN A 292 4.30 -15.54 18.88
C ASN A 292 3.50 -16.78 19.34
N LYS A 293 4.14 -17.96 19.48
CA LYS A 293 3.46 -19.21 19.85
C LYS A 293 2.86 -19.22 21.27
N ASP A 294 3.35 -18.35 22.15
CA ASP A 294 2.97 -18.30 23.57
C ASP A 294 1.94 -17.15 23.87
N TYR A 295 1.36 -16.55 22.86
CA TYR A 295 0.40 -15.43 22.96
C TYR A 295 -1.01 -15.76 22.53
#